data_5dc99e1bc3728356057996cd8c292828
#
_entry.id   5dc99e1bc3728356057996cd8c292828
#
_cell.length_a   1.000
_cell.length_b   1.000
_cell.length_c   1.000
_cell.angle_alpha   90.00
_cell.angle_beta   90.00
_cell.angle_gamma   90.00
#
_symmetry.space_group_name_H-M   'P 1'
#
loop_
_entity.id
_entity.type
_entity.pdbx_description
1 polymer ?
#
loop_
_entity_poly.entity_id
_entity_poly.type
_entity_poly.pdbx_seq_one_letter_code
_entity_poly.pdbx_strand_id
1 'polypeptide(L)'
;MIKLEKRDGTYEVFDKNKIINAIYKSTINSKYGIDKNLGKKIADNIEKMVNENKINLTVEDIQDNVEVLLMESNRKDVAKNYILYREKRSDIRKSKWQMDELQKSIWANKYQYNNETFNEWIERVSGGNKKIAKLIRERKFLFAGRILANRG
;
A
#
# COMPACT_ATOMS: atom_id res chain seq x y z
N MET A 1 20.25 10.18 5.48
CA MET A 1 19.33 9.06 5.14
C MET A 1 18.04 9.69 4.65
N ILE A 2 17.64 9.45 3.39
CA ILE A 2 16.49 10.08 2.77
C ILE A 2 15.22 9.39 3.27
N LYS A 3 14.24 10.15 3.72
CA LYS A 3 12.94 9.67 4.20
C LYS A 3 11.87 9.97 3.18
N LEU A 4 11.01 9.00 2.91
CA LEU A 4 9.84 9.11 2.04
C LEU A 4 8.58 9.20 2.87
N GLU A 5 7.69 10.08 2.48
CA GLU A 5 6.35 10.13 3.03
C GLU A 5 5.46 9.05 2.39
N LYS A 6 4.80 8.26 3.23
CA LYS A 6 3.79 7.30 2.81
C LYS A 6 2.42 7.95 2.71
N ARG A 7 1.49 7.22 2.08
CA ARG A 7 0.07 7.62 1.93
C ARG A 7 -0.68 7.85 3.24
N ASP A 8 -0.23 7.24 4.32
CA ASP A 8 -0.81 7.38 5.66
C ASP A 8 -0.15 8.49 6.50
N GLY A 9 0.71 9.31 5.87
CA GLY A 9 1.47 10.38 6.52
C GLY A 9 2.67 9.90 7.34
N THR A 10 2.94 8.59 7.40
CA THR A 10 4.14 8.07 8.06
C THR A 10 5.35 8.13 7.13
N TYR A 11 6.55 8.07 7.72
CA TYR A 11 7.80 8.15 6.95
C TYR A 11 8.51 6.79 6.94
N GLU A 12 9.15 6.48 5.81
CA GLU A 12 10.08 5.34 5.70
C GLU A 12 11.38 5.76 5.02
N VAL A 13 12.44 4.99 5.25
CA VAL A 13 13.71 5.22 4.56
C VAL A 13 13.61 4.78 3.10
N PHE A 14 14.15 5.60 2.19
CA PHE A 14 14.26 5.23 0.78
C PHE A 14 15.08 3.94 0.62
N ASP A 15 14.50 2.95 -0.04
CA ASP A 15 15.13 1.67 -0.32
C ASP A 15 14.93 1.31 -1.79
N LYS A 16 16.00 1.46 -2.58
CA LYS A 16 15.97 1.14 -4.01
C LYS A 16 15.72 -0.33 -4.31
N ASN A 17 15.99 -1.24 -3.36
CA ASN A 17 15.70 -2.66 -3.56
C ASN A 17 14.20 -2.92 -3.67
N LYS A 18 13.36 -2.09 -3.05
CA LYS A 18 11.90 -2.18 -3.23
C LYS A 18 11.50 -1.91 -4.68
N ILE A 19 12.14 -0.93 -5.34
CA ILE A 19 11.92 -0.61 -6.76
C ILE A 19 12.40 -1.76 -7.64
N ILE A 20 13.64 -2.24 -7.42
CA ILE A 20 14.22 -3.36 -8.16
C ILE A 20 13.30 -4.58 -8.10
N ASN A 21 12.86 -4.96 -6.90
CA ASN A 21 11.99 -6.11 -6.69
C ASN A 21 10.61 -5.95 -7.33
N ALA A 22 10.03 -4.73 -7.29
CA ALA A 22 8.74 -4.47 -7.92
C ALA A 22 8.83 -4.60 -9.45
N ILE A 23 9.86 -4.03 -10.07
CA ILE A 23 10.10 -4.12 -11.51
C ILE A 23 10.42 -5.57 -11.89
N TYR A 24 11.29 -6.27 -11.14
CA TYR A 24 11.61 -7.67 -11.39
C TYR A 24 10.33 -8.55 -11.43
N LYS A 25 9.45 -8.40 -10.45
CA LYS A 25 8.15 -9.11 -10.44
C LYS A 25 7.30 -8.81 -11.67
N SER A 26 7.36 -7.59 -12.19
CA SER A 26 6.63 -7.19 -13.40
C SER A 26 7.24 -7.79 -14.68
N THR A 27 8.51 -8.22 -14.64
CA THR A 27 9.17 -8.90 -15.78
C THR A 27 8.80 -10.39 -15.88
N ILE A 28 8.43 -11.05 -14.77
CA ILE A 28 8.19 -12.51 -14.72
C ILE A 28 7.10 -12.93 -15.73
N ASN A 29 6.00 -12.16 -15.80
CA ASN A 29 4.87 -12.43 -16.69
C ASN A 29 4.86 -11.50 -17.92
N SER A 30 6.00 -10.95 -18.31
CA SER A 30 6.09 -10.04 -19.44
C SER A 30 6.32 -10.80 -20.76
N LYS A 31 5.92 -10.18 -21.87
CA LYS A 31 5.99 -10.80 -23.20
C LYS A 31 7.40 -11.26 -23.60
N TYR A 32 8.42 -10.50 -23.19
CA TYR A 32 9.81 -10.73 -23.54
C TYR A 32 10.64 -11.36 -22.42
N GLY A 33 9.96 -11.88 -21.38
CA GLY A 33 10.59 -12.61 -20.29
C GLY A 33 11.34 -11.73 -19.28
N ILE A 34 12.08 -12.41 -18.40
CA ILE A 34 12.76 -11.79 -17.26
C ILE A 34 13.93 -10.90 -17.72
N ASP A 35 13.98 -9.70 -17.18
CA ASP A 35 15.08 -8.76 -17.30
C ASP A 35 15.57 -8.32 -15.91
N LYS A 36 16.74 -8.86 -15.50
CA LYS A 36 17.34 -8.57 -14.19
C LYS A 36 18.00 -7.19 -14.13
N ASN A 37 18.38 -6.61 -15.27
CA ASN A 37 19.11 -5.35 -15.33
C ASN A 37 18.19 -4.14 -15.40
N LEU A 38 16.99 -4.28 -15.96
CA LEU A 38 16.01 -3.19 -16.09
C LEU A 38 15.68 -2.56 -14.74
N GLY A 39 15.39 -3.40 -13.74
CA GLY A 39 15.05 -2.94 -12.40
C GLY A 39 16.17 -2.13 -11.76
N LYS A 40 17.42 -2.59 -11.90
CA LYS A 40 18.59 -1.89 -11.37
C LYS A 40 18.78 -0.54 -12.06
N LYS A 41 18.76 -0.51 -13.41
CA LYS A 41 18.91 0.72 -14.20
C LYS A 41 17.88 1.79 -13.82
N ILE A 42 16.62 1.41 -13.68
CA ILE A 42 15.55 2.35 -13.30
C ILE A 42 15.71 2.80 -11.84
N ALA A 43 16.02 1.89 -10.93
CA ALA A 43 16.23 2.23 -9.52
C ALA A 43 17.42 3.19 -9.32
N ASP A 44 18.50 3.03 -10.06
CA ASP A 44 19.66 3.93 -10.03
C ASP A 44 19.28 5.33 -10.56
N ASN A 45 18.45 5.42 -11.61
CA ASN A 45 17.94 6.70 -12.11
C ASN A 45 17.04 7.39 -11.07
N ILE A 46 16.13 6.66 -10.43
CA ILE A 46 15.27 7.21 -9.36
C ILE A 46 16.14 7.69 -8.19
N GLU A 47 17.11 6.91 -7.75
CA GLU A 47 18.04 7.31 -6.67
C GLU A 47 18.76 8.62 -7.01
N LYS A 48 19.20 8.78 -8.26
CA LYS A 48 19.81 10.02 -8.73
C LYS A 48 18.83 11.18 -8.68
N MET A 49 17.59 11.01 -9.17
CA MET A 49 16.54 12.04 -9.13
C MET A 49 16.20 12.46 -7.69
N VAL A 50 16.12 11.49 -6.78
CA VAL A 50 15.90 11.71 -5.34
C VAL A 50 17.04 12.53 -4.74
N ASN A 51 18.30 12.17 -5.01
CA ASN A 51 19.47 12.87 -4.49
C ASN A 51 19.60 14.30 -5.06
N GLU A 52 19.14 14.53 -6.28
CA GLU A 52 19.14 15.84 -6.94
C GLU A 52 17.90 16.69 -6.61
N ASN A 53 17.02 16.24 -5.72
CA ASN A 53 15.73 16.86 -5.36
C ASN A 53 14.84 17.17 -6.58
N LYS A 54 14.90 16.34 -7.62
CA LYS A 54 14.10 16.50 -8.84
C LYS A 54 12.68 15.93 -8.74
N ILE A 55 12.42 15.14 -7.69
CA ILE A 55 11.12 14.54 -7.39
C ILE A 55 10.76 14.75 -5.94
N ASN A 56 9.47 14.83 -5.64
CA ASN A 56 9.00 14.88 -4.27
C ASN A 56 9.30 13.54 -3.57
N LEU A 57 9.59 13.63 -2.28
CA LEU A 57 9.94 12.47 -1.47
C LEU A 57 8.68 11.75 -0.94
N THR A 58 7.74 11.43 -1.85
CA THR A 58 6.58 10.62 -1.55
C THR A 58 6.67 9.27 -2.27
N VAL A 59 6.04 8.24 -1.71
CA VAL A 59 5.97 6.92 -2.36
C VAL A 59 5.24 7.00 -3.70
N GLU A 60 4.24 7.90 -3.82
CA GLU A 60 3.48 8.08 -5.06
C GLU A 60 4.36 8.67 -6.16
N ASP A 61 5.06 9.78 -5.88
CA ASP A 61 5.91 10.43 -6.88
C ASP A 61 7.02 9.49 -7.37
N ILE A 62 7.59 8.68 -6.48
CA ILE A 62 8.57 7.66 -6.87
C ILE A 62 7.94 6.63 -7.81
N GLN A 63 6.72 6.13 -7.49
CA GLN A 63 6.05 5.15 -8.33
C GLN A 63 5.66 5.73 -9.69
N ASP A 64 5.21 6.98 -9.75
CA ASP A 64 4.89 7.68 -10.99
C ASP A 64 6.12 7.84 -11.87
N ASN A 65 7.26 8.23 -11.30
CA ASN A 65 8.52 8.33 -12.04
C ASN A 65 9.03 6.97 -12.52
N VAL A 66 8.84 5.90 -11.74
CA VAL A 66 9.14 4.52 -12.18
C VAL A 66 8.29 4.14 -13.39
N GLU A 67 7.01 4.50 -13.41
CA GLU A 67 6.12 4.25 -14.56
C GLU A 67 6.61 5.00 -15.81
N VAL A 68 6.94 6.28 -15.68
CA VAL A 68 7.47 7.08 -16.79
C VAL A 68 8.73 6.45 -17.37
N LEU A 69 9.72 6.12 -16.53
CA LEU A 69 10.97 5.50 -16.96
C LEU A 69 10.77 4.11 -17.60
N LEU A 70 9.80 3.34 -17.12
CA LEU A 70 9.42 2.07 -17.74
C LEU A 70 8.77 2.27 -19.11
N MET A 71 7.91 3.27 -19.26
CA MET A 71 7.26 3.59 -20.54
C MET A 71 8.25 4.14 -21.57
N GLU A 72 9.27 4.88 -21.14
CA GLU A 72 10.36 5.37 -21.99
C GLU A 72 11.32 4.25 -22.38
N SER A 73 11.36 3.17 -21.64
CA SER A 73 12.20 2.01 -21.95
C SER A 73 11.65 1.22 -23.14
N ASN A 74 12.50 0.37 -23.75
CA ASN A 74 12.08 -0.56 -24.80
C ASN A 74 11.19 -1.71 -24.28
N ARG A 75 10.95 -1.78 -22.96
CA ARG A 75 10.17 -2.82 -22.28
C ARG A 75 8.79 -2.34 -21.87
N LYS A 76 8.02 -1.88 -22.86
CA LYS A 76 6.63 -1.42 -22.66
C LYS A 76 5.70 -2.52 -22.12
N ASP A 77 6.04 -3.78 -22.34
CA ASP A 77 5.36 -4.94 -21.77
C ASP A 77 5.50 -4.97 -20.23
N VAL A 78 6.68 -4.64 -19.72
CA VAL A 78 6.94 -4.54 -18.26
C VAL A 78 6.24 -3.32 -17.68
N ALA A 79 6.26 -2.17 -18.37
CA ALA A 79 5.53 -0.97 -17.97
C ALA A 79 4.04 -1.27 -17.76
N LYS A 80 3.40 -1.93 -18.73
CA LYS A 80 1.99 -2.34 -18.64
C LYS A 80 1.72 -3.23 -17.42
N ASN A 81 2.56 -4.25 -17.20
CA ASN A 81 2.41 -5.15 -16.05
C ASN A 81 2.59 -4.43 -14.72
N TYR A 82 3.54 -3.49 -14.63
CA TYR A 82 3.80 -2.69 -13.44
C TYR A 82 2.58 -1.81 -13.09
N ILE A 83 2.04 -1.08 -14.08
CA ILE A 83 0.88 -0.21 -13.91
C ILE A 83 -0.36 -1.01 -13.47
N LEU A 84 -0.66 -2.11 -14.16
CA LEU A 84 -1.79 -2.99 -13.80
C LEU A 84 -1.65 -3.58 -12.40
N TYR A 85 -0.43 -3.98 -12.02
CA TYR A 85 -0.18 -4.47 -10.66
C TYR A 85 -0.37 -3.37 -9.61
N ARG A 86 0.11 -2.15 -9.87
CA ARG A 86 -0.08 -0.99 -8.99
C ARG A 86 -1.56 -0.65 -8.83
N GLU A 87 -2.31 -0.62 -9.92
CA GLU A 87 -3.76 -0.39 -9.92
C GLU A 87 -4.49 -1.44 -9.09
N LYS A 88 -4.26 -2.73 -9.37
CA LYS A 88 -4.83 -3.83 -8.58
C LYS A 88 -4.50 -3.71 -7.08
N ARG A 89 -3.28 -3.32 -6.73
CA ARG A 89 -2.90 -3.06 -5.33
C ARG A 89 -3.61 -1.85 -4.76
N SER A 90 -3.86 -0.82 -5.56
CA SER A 90 -4.65 0.35 -5.16
C SER A 90 -6.09 -0.03 -4.88
N ASP A 91 -6.72 -0.81 -5.75
CA ASP A 91 -8.10 -1.27 -5.57
C ASP A 91 -8.25 -2.17 -4.34
N ILE A 92 -7.30 -3.09 -4.13
CA ILE A 92 -7.24 -3.90 -2.90
C ILE A 92 -7.10 -3.01 -1.66
N ARG A 93 -6.35 -1.91 -1.73
CA ARG A 93 -6.24 -0.95 -0.61
C ARG A 93 -7.51 -0.14 -0.40
N LYS A 94 -8.13 0.32 -1.51
CA LYS A 94 -9.42 1.03 -1.48
C LYS A 94 -10.54 0.12 -0.98
N SER A 95 -10.49 -1.16 -1.32
CA SER A 95 -11.40 -2.20 -0.80
C SER A 95 -11.07 -2.64 0.63
N LYS A 96 -9.84 -2.39 1.11
CA LYS A 96 -9.53 -2.49 2.53
C LYS A 96 -10.20 -1.34 3.23
N TRP A 97 -11.06 -1.68 4.13
CA TRP A 97 -12.01 -0.88 4.84
C TRP A 97 -11.58 0.59 5.06
N GLN A 98 -12.02 1.49 4.19
CA GLN A 98 -12.28 2.86 4.57
C GLN A 98 -13.77 2.93 4.90
N MET A 99 -14.08 3.19 6.17
CA MET A 99 -15.44 3.52 6.57
C MET A 99 -15.83 4.79 5.82
N ASP A 100 -17.01 4.79 5.19
CA ASP A 100 -17.61 6.03 4.73
C ASP A 100 -18.01 6.91 5.96
N GLU A 101 -18.40 8.15 5.72
CA GLU A 101 -18.71 9.10 6.79
C GLU A 101 -19.84 8.59 7.71
N LEU A 102 -20.85 7.92 7.14
CA LEU A 102 -21.94 7.32 7.92
C LEU A 102 -21.43 6.17 8.79
N GLN A 103 -20.62 5.29 8.24
CA GLN A 103 -20.01 4.17 8.97
C GLN A 103 -19.11 4.66 10.09
N LYS A 104 -18.30 5.71 9.85
CA LYS A 104 -17.48 6.35 10.90
C LYS A 104 -18.33 6.92 12.02
N SER A 105 -19.41 7.64 11.66
CA SER A 105 -20.34 8.19 12.64
C SER A 105 -21.02 7.10 13.46
N ILE A 106 -21.52 6.04 12.82
CA ILE A 106 -22.12 4.90 13.51
C ILE A 106 -21.11 4.21 14.43
N TRP A 107 -19.90 3.97 13.94
CA TRP A 107 -18.85 3.34 14.72
C TRP A 107 -18.46 4.19 15.94
N ALA A 108 -18.20 5.48 15.75
CA ALA A 108 -17.85 6.41 16.82
C ALA A 108 -18.95 6.54 17.90
N ASN A 109 -20.21 6.58 17.47
CA ASN A 109 -21.33 6.77 18.41
C ASN A 109 -21.81 5.49 19.12
N LYS A 110 -21.59 4.31 18.51
CA LYS A 110 -22.16 3.05 19.04
C LYS A 110 -21.13 2.03 19.49
N TYR A 111 -19.91 2.05 18.95
CA TYR A 111 -18.96 0.95 19.09
C TYR A 111 -17.59 1.37 19.59
N GLN A 112 -17.24 2.65 19.49
CA GLN A 112 -15.98 3.18 20.01
C GLN A 112 -16.00 3.22 21.55
N TYR A 113 -14.95 2.75 22.16
CA TYR A 113 -14.76 2.81 23.62
C TYR A 113 -13.53 3.67 23.95
N ASN A 114 -13.66 4.59 24.92
CA ASN A 114 -12.55 5.44 25.40
C ASN A 114 -11.69 6.09 24.30
N ASN A 115 -12.30 6.60 23.25
CA ASN A 115 -11.61 7.23 22.12
C ASN A 115 -10.58 6.31 21.43
N GLU A 116 -10.76 4.99 21.52
CA GLU A 116 -9.91 4.05 20.82
C GLU A 116 -9.90 4.30 19.31
N THR A 117 -8.77 4.02 18.68
CA THR A 117 -8.68 4.01 17.21
C THR A 117 -9.39 2.78 16.64
N PHE A 118 -9.72 2.82 15.35
CA PHE A 118 -10.34 1.69 14.67
C PHE A 118 -9.50 0.39 14.75
N ASN A 119 -8.18 0.51 14.75
CA ASN A 119 -7.31 -0.66 14.91
C ASN A 119 -7.34 -1.21 16.33
N GLU A 120 -7.34 -0.37 17.34
CA GLU A 120 -7.48 -0.78 18.75
C GLU A 120 -8.84 -1.42 18.99
N TRP A 121 -9.91 -0.87 18.39
CA TRP A 121 -11.24 -1.49 18.41
C TRP A 121 -11.21 -2.90 17.81
N ILE A 122 -10.57 -3.11 16.65
CA ILE A 122 -10.44 -4.44 16.05
C ILE A 122 -9.69 -5.39 17.00
N GLU A 123 -8.59 -4.95 17.61
CA GLU A 123 -7.85 -5.78 18.58
C GLU A 123 -8.71 -6.15 19.78
N ARG A 124 -9.45 -5.19 20.33
CA ARG A 124 -10.38 -5.42 21.45
C ARG A 124 -11.47 -6.42 21.09
N VAL A 125 -12.21 -6.19 20.01
CA VAL A 125 -13.34 -7.07 19.63
C VAL A 125 -12.89 -8.46 19.16
N SER A 126 -11.70 -8.57 18.58
CA SER A 126 -11.11 -9.86 18.21
C SER A 126 -10.54 -10.63 19.41
N GLY A 127 -10.40 -9.96 20.58
CA GLY A 127 -9.75 -10.55 21.76
C GLY A 127 -8.29 -10.89 21.50
N GLY A 128 -7.58 -10.08 20.68
CA GLY A 128 -6.19 -10.31 20.30
C GLY A 128 -5.99 -11.46 19.29
N ASN A 129 -7.06 -12.09 18.81
CA ASN A 129 -6.95 -13.18 17.84
C ASN A 129 -6.67 -12.63 16.43
N LYS A 130 -5.43 -12.83 15.96
CA LYS A 130 -4.96 -12.34 14.66
C LYS A 130 -5.78 -12.82 13.46
N LYS A 131 -6.32 -14.07 13.51
CA LYS A 131 -7.16 -14.60 12.42
C LYS A 131 -8.51 -13.88 12.37
N ILE A 132 -9.14 -13.67 13.52
CA ILE A 132 -10.41 -12.95 13.63
C ILE A 132 -10.19 -11.49 13.24
N ALA A 133 -9.18 -10.81 13.77
CA ALA A 133 -8.83 -9.45 13.40
C ALA A 133 -8.64 -9.27 11.88
N LYS A 134 -7.98 -10.25 11.24
CA LYS A 134 -7.84 -10.27 9.77
C LYS A 134 -9.18 -10.39 9.05
N LEU A 135 -10.07 -11.27 9.50
CA LEU A 135 -11.40 -11.47 8.90
C LEU A 135 -12.28 -10.21 9.05
N ILE A 136 -12.18 -9.50 10.18
CA ILE A 136 -12.88 -8.22 10.40
C ILE A 136 -12.33 -7.17 9.41
N ARG A 137 -11.01 -7.02 9.28
CA ARG A 137 -10.37 -6.10 8.32
C ARG A 137 -10.73 -6.41 6.86
N GLU A 138 -10.95 -7.67 6.54
CA GLU A 138 -11.35 -8.13 5.20
C GLU A 138 -12.86 -8.10 4.97
N ARG A 139 -13.67 -7.64 5.93
CA ARG A 139 -15.15 -7.65 5.90
C ARG A 139 -15.77 -9.05 5.72
N LYS A 140 -15.06 -10.08 6.08
CA LYS A 140 -15.54 -11.47 5.97
C LYS A 140 -16.26 -11.95 7.21
N PHE A 141 -16.12 -11.21 8.31
CA PHE A 141 -16.71 -11.54 9.59
C PHE A 141 -16.91 -10.27 10.42
N LEU A 142 -18.04 -10.20 11.12
CA LEU A 142 -18.34 -9.18 12.10
C LEU A 142 -19.17 -9.79 13.24
N PHE A 143 -18.83 -9.45 14.48
CA PHE A 143 -19.63 -9.85 15.63
C PHE A 143 -20.96 -9.10 15.67
N ALA A 144 -21.94 -9.67 16.43
CA ALA A 144 -23.19 -8.97 16.73
C ALA A 144 -22.91 -7.66 17.49
N GLY A 145 -23.83 -6.67 17.34
CA GLY A 145 -23.64 -5.32 17.85
C GLY A 145 -23.28 -5.23 19.34
N ARG A 146 -23.84 -6.08 20.19
CA ARG A 146 -23.51 -6.13 21.62
C ARG A 146 -22.05 -6.49 21.91
N ILE A 147 -21.47 -7.41 21.10
CA ILE A 147 -20.07 -7.81 21.24
C ILE A 147 -19.16 -6.68 20.75
N LEU A 148 -19.56 -5.98 19.66
CA LEU A 148 -18.81 -4.87 19.10
C LEU A 148 -18.69 -3.69 20.09
N ALA A 149 -19.75 -3.45 20.88
CA ALA A 149 -19.79 -2.36 21.84
C ALA A 149 -19.11 -2.70 23.18
N ASN A 150 -19.32 -3.93 23.69
CA ASN A 150 -19.09 -4.25 25.11
C ASN A 150 -18.00 -5.30 25.36
N ARG A 151 -17.31 -5.79 24.33
CA ARG A 151 -16.21 -6.72 24.52
C ARG A 151 -14.93 -5.94 24.88
N GLY A 152 -14.48 -6.10 26.12
CA GLY A 152 -13.27 -5.50 26.67
C GLY A 152 -13.17 -5.77 28.15
#